data_54131ce33af41a5e8fc8efeb8279ec28
#
_entry.id   54131ce33af41a5e8fc8efeb8279ec28
#
_cell.length_a   1.000
_cell.length_b   1.000
_cell.length_c   1.000
_cell.angle_alpha   90.00
_cell.angle_beta   90.00
_cell.angle_gamma   90.00
#
_symmetry.space_group_name_H-M   'P 1'
#
loop_
_entity.id
_entity.type
_entity.pdbx_description
1 polymer ?
#
loop_
_entity_poly.entity_id
_entity_poly.type
_entity_poly.pdbx_seq_one_letter_code
_entity_poly.pdbx_strand_id
1 'polypeptide(L)'
;RSFTIDNFIEGKSNQLARAATYQVGLNPGGAYNPLLIYGGVGLGKTHLLQSLCHSILERSPEARILYLSCETFINHFISALENGDLQKFRNKYRNVDVLVVDDIHMLANKERTQEEFFHTFNALYNENKQIVLTSDRPPKEIPTLEERLRSRFEWGLVTDLQNYQFVLDVTDDPSILDLTPCCALPETCA
;
A
#
# COMPACT_ATOMS: atom_id res chain seq x y z
N ARG A 1 -6.36 -19.07 -3.72
CA ARG A 1 -6.58 -18.70 -2.30
C ARG A 1 -6.91 -17.22 -2.26
N SER A 2 -8.02 -16.83 -1.66
CA SER A 2 -8.36 -15.42 -1.45
C SER A 2 -7.45 -14.84 -0.35
N PHE A 3 -6.87 -13.68 -0.60
CA PHE A 3 -6.12 -12.93 0.41
C PHE A 3 -7.13 -12.20 1.30
N THR A 4 -7.29 -12.64 2.54
CA THR A 4 -8.15 -12.02 3.54
C THR A 4 -7.32 -11.58 4.74
N ILE A 5 -7.84 -10.66 5.55
CA ILE A 5 -7.14 -10.18 6.73
C ILE A 5 -6.98 -11.28 7.78
N ASP A 6 -7.88 -12.27 7.78
CA ASP A 6 -7.87 -13.38 8.72
C ASP A 6 -6.78 -14.42 8.42
N ASN A 7 -6.38 -14.55 7.15
CA ASN A 7 -5.29 -15.44 6.77
C ASN A 7 -3.94 -14.71 6.61
N PHE A 8 -3.87 -13.43 6.99
CA PHE A 8 -2.62 -12.70 7.13
C PHE A 8 -1.94 -13.06 8.45
N ILE A 9 -0.71 -13.54 8.38
CA ILE A 9 0.03 -13.94 9.58
C ILE A 9 0.47 -12.69 10.33
N GLU A 10 -0.07 -12.53 11.54
CA GLU A 10 0.25 -11.42 12.41
C GLU A 10 1.49 -11.71 13.25
N GLY A 11 2.36 -10.71 13.33
CA GLY A 11 3.52 -10.71 14.21
C GLY A 11 3.83 -9.31 14.71
N LYS A 12 4.71 -9.18 15.68
CA LYS A 12 5.07 -7.88 16.28
C LYS A 12 5.51 -6.84 15.23
N SER A 13 6.13 -7.30 14.14
CA SER A 13 6.70 -6.45 13.09
C SER A 13 5.67 -5.92 12.07
N ASN A 14 4.45 -6.45 12.04
CA ASN A 14 3.42 -6.07 11.07
C ASN A 14 2.05 -5.73 11.72
N GLN A 15 2.00 -5.75 13.05
CA GLN A 15 0.76 -5.56 13.81
C GLN A 15 0.10 -4.21 13.52
N LEU A 16 0.88 -3.14 13.45
CA LEU A 16 0.36 -1.79 13.16
C LEU A 16 -0.19 -1.71 11.73
N ALA A 17 0.53 -2.24 10.75
CA ALA A 17 0.08 -2.25 9.35
C ALA A 17 -1.22 -3.04 9.19
N ARG A 18 -1.32 -4.20 9.83
CA ARG A 18 -2.54 -5.02 9.83
C ARG A 18 -3.72 -4.29 10.48
N ALA A 19 -3.51 -3.71 11.66
CA ALA A 19 -4.54 -2.98 12.39
C ALA A 19 -5.04 -1.74 11.61
N ALA A 20 -4.12 -0.98 11.00
CA ALA A 20 -4.45 0.17 10.17
C ALA A 20 -5.24 -0.25 8.92
N THR A 21 -4.81 -1.31 8.25
CA THR A 21 -5.52 -1.88 7.09
C THR A 21 -6.95 -2.29 7.46
N TYR A 22 -7.12 -2.95 8.59
CA TYR A 22 -8.44 -3.33 9.10
C TYR A 22 -9.33 -2.10 9.35
N GLN A 23 -8.80 -1.06 10.00
CA GLN A 23 -9.55 0.17 10.29
C GLN A 23 -9.98 0.91 9.01
N VAL A 24 -9.10 0.99 8.02
CA VAL A 24 -9.43 1.57 6.71
C VAL A 24 -10.50 0.74 6.00
N GLY A 25 -10.44 -0.58 6.11
CA GLY A 25 -11.48 -1.48 5.59
C GLY A 25 -12.85 -1.26 6.22
N LEU A 26 -12.89 -0.88 7.51
CA LEU A 26 -14.13 -0.55 8.22
C LEU A 26 -14.71 0.82 7.82
N ASN A 27 -13.87 1.82 7.62
CA ASN A 27 -14.29 3.20 7.38
C ASN A 27 -13.33 3.90 6.40
N PRO A 28 -13.44 3.63 5.09
CA PRO A 28 -12.65 4.30 4.07
C PRO A 28 -12.85 5.83 4.09
N GLY A 29 -11.77 6.58 3.91
CA GLY A 29 -11.79 8.04 3.98
C GLY A 29 -11.77 8.62 5.41
N GLY A 30 -11.71 7.74 6.42
CA GLY A 30 -11.68 8.12 7.83
C GLY A 30 -10.30 8.49 8.35
N ALA A 31 -9.90 7.88 9.49
CA ALA A 31 -8.74 8.31 10.30
C ALA A 31 -7.37 8.19 9.59
N TYR A 32 -7.19 7.21 8.71
CA TYR A 32 -5.91 6.92 8.06
C TYR A 32 -6.00 7.16 6.55
N ASN A 33 -5.96 8.43 6.15
CA ASN A 33 -6.00 8.83 4.76
C ASN A 33 -4.91 9.90 4.45
N PRO A 34 -3.91 9.59 3.63
CA PRO A 34 -3.62 8.29 3.04
C PRO A 34 -3.09 7.27 4.06
N LEU A 35 -3.21 5.99 3.72
CA LEU A 35 -2.47 4.91 4.38
C LEU A 35 -1.31 4.51 3.48
N LEU A 36 -0.09 4.60 3.98
CA LEU A 36 1.12 4.17 3.27
C LEU A 36 1.81 3.05 4.04
N ILE A 37 2.00 1.93 3.38
CA ILE A 37 2.67 0.75 3.91
C ILE A 37 3.96 0.54 3.14
N TYR A 38 5.11 0.58 3.80
CA TYR A 38 6.39 0.31 3.14
C TYR A 38 7.10 -0.89 3.76
N GLY A 39 8.00 -1.47 3.01
CA GLY A 39 8.81 -2.61 3.42
C GLY A 39 9.38 -3.39 2.25
N GLY A 40 10.30 -4.27 2.52
CA GLY A 40 10.96 -5.10 1.52
C GLY A 40 10.02 -5.98 0.71
N VAL A 41 10.57 -6.64 -0.30
CA VAL A 41 9.85 -7.59 -1.14
C VAL A 41 9.43 -8.82 -0.31
N GLY A 42 8.25 -9.36 -0.59
CA GLY A 42 7.77 -10.59 0.03
C GLY A 42 7.20 -10.45 1.44
N LEU A 43 7.14 -9.25 2.02
CA LEU A 43 6.65 -9.03 3.38
C LEU A 43 5.12 -8.99 3.53
N GLY A 44 4.37 -9.15 2.44
CA GLY A 44 2.91 -9.21 2.49
C GLY A 44 2.19 -7.88 2.20
N LYS A 45 2.86 -6.87 1.63
CA LYS A 45 2.21 -5.61 1.24
C LYS A 45 1.00 -5.84 0.34
N THR A 46 1.19 -6.57 -0.76
CA THR A 46 0.12 -6.91 -1.72
C THR A 46 -1.01 -7.72 -1.06
N HIS A 47 -0.68 -8.61 -0.12
CA HIS A 47 -1.68 -9.34 0.66
C HIS A 47 -2.57 -8.37 1.46
N LEU A 48 -1.97 -7.42 2.17
CA LEU A 48 -2.72 -6.41 2.94
C LEU A 48 -3.61 -5.56 2.04
N LEU A 49 -3.10 -5.12 0.87
CA LEU A 49 -3.89 -4.33 -0.08
C LEU A 49 -5.10 -5.10 -0.62
N GLN A 50 -4.91 -6.37 -0.98
CA GLN A 50 -6.01 -7.21 -1.48
C GLN A 50 -7.03 -7.51 -0.39
N SER A 51 -6.57 -7.78 0.84
CA SER A 51 -7.43 -7.98 2.00
C SER A 51 -8.28 -6.74 2.29
N LEU A 52 -7.69 -5.54 2.17
CA LEU A 52 -8.37 -4.28 2.32
C LEU A 52 -9.50 -4.12 1.30
N CYS A 53 -9.19 -4.31 0.02
CA CYS A 53 -10.18 -4.21 -1.06
C CYS A 53 -11.33 -5.19 -0.84
N HIS A 54 -11.03 -6.41 -0.44
CA HIS A 54 -12.02 -7.44 -0.14
C HIS A 54 -12.94 -7.03 1.01
N SER A 55 -12.35 -6.56 2.12
CA SER A 55 -13.11 -6.09 3.29
C SER A 55 -14.03 -4.91 2.98
N ILE A 56 -13.60 -3.97 2.14
CA ILE A 56 -14.44 -2.85 1.72
C ILE A 56 -15.62 -3.35 0.86
N LEU A 57 -15.37 -4.23 -0.12
CA LEU A 57 -16.41 -4.74 -1.02
C LEU A 57 -17.43 -5.64 -0.30
N GLU A 58 -17.02 -6.36 0.74
CA GLU A 58 -17.97 -7.12 1.57
C GLU A 58 -18.97 -6.23 2.30
N ARG A 59 -18.57 -5.00 2.66
CA ARG A 59 -19.40 -4.03 3.38
C ARG A 59 -20.15 -3.08 2.46
N SER A 60 -19.54 -2.73 1.34
CA SER A 60 -20.03 -1.78 0.35
C SER A 60 -19.78 -2.36 -1.05
N PRO A 61 -20.63 -3.28 -1.52
CA PRO A 61 -20.44 -3.93 -2.83
C PRO A 61 -20.45 -2.96 -4.01
N GLU A 62 -21.05 -1.78 -3.85
CA GLU A 62 -21.11 -0.70 -4.84
C GLU A 62 -19.89 0.21 -4.84
N ALA A 63 -18.96 0.05 -3.89
CA ALA A 63 -17.77 0.89 -3.80
C ALA A 63 -16.87 0.73 -5.04
N ARG A 64 -16.52 1.85 -5.63
CA ARG A 64 -15.62 1.90 -6.80
C ARG A 64 -14.18 1.90 -6.33
N ILE A 65 -13.57 0.73 -6.33
CA ILE A 65 -12.18 0.54 -5.97
C ILE A 65 -11.33 0.43 -7.23
N LEU A 66 -10.30 1.26 -7.34
CA LEU A 66 -9.27 1.13 -8.36
C LEU A 66 -7.96 0.68 -7.71
N TYR A 67 -7.61 -0.59 -7.95
CA TYR A 67 -6.34 -1.19 -7.51
C TYR A 67 -5.42 -1.40 -8.71
N LEU A 68 -4.20 -0.87 -8.64
CA LEU A 68 -3.21 -1.00 -9.71
C LEU A 68 -1.78 -0.83 -9.17
N SER A 69 -0.80 -1.28 -9.96
CA SER A 69 0.59 -0.92 -9.72
C SER A 69 0.88 0.51 -10.18
N CYS A 70 1.86 1.14 -9.57
CA CYS A 70 2.33 2.46 -10.01
C CYS A 70 2.83 2.45 -11.46
N GLU A 71 3.46 1.36 -11.89
CA GLU A 71 3.86 1.17 -13.29
C GLU A 71 2.66 1.26 -14.24
N THR A 72 1.55 0.62 -13.89
CA THR A 72 0.31 0.70 -14.67
C THR A 72 -0.22 2.14 -14.74
N PHE A 73 -0.18 2.88 -13.64
CA PHE A 73 -0.55 4.30 -13.62
C PHE A 73 0.33 5.11 -14.58
N ILE A 74 1.65 4.93 -14.51
CA ILE A 74 2.62 5.60 -15.39
C ILE A 74 2.32 5.31 -16.86
N ASN A 75 2.13 4.04 -17.21
CA ASN A 75 1.87 3.62 -18.59
C ASN A 75 0.54 4.18 -19.12
N HIS A 76 -0.52 4.18 -18.31
CA HIS A 76 -1.80 4.78 -18.66
C HIS A 76 -1.68 6.30 -18.87
N PHE A 77 -0.89 6.98 -18.03
CA PHE A 77 -0.67 8.43 -18.17
C PHE A 77 0.10 8.75 -19.46
N ILE A 78 1.17 8.01 -19.76
CA ILE A 78 1.94 8.20 -21.00
C ILE A 78 1.05 7.97 -22.21
N SER A 79 0.29 6.88 -22.23
CA SER A 79 -0.64 6.58 -23.32
C SER A 79 -1.72 7.67 -23.50
N ALA A 80 -2.23 8.21 -22.39
CA ALA A 80 -3.21 9.29 -22.45
C ALA A 80 -2.62 10.60 -23.01
N LEU A 81 -1.34 10.88 -22.72
CA LEU A 81 -0.61 12.01 -23.30
C LEU A 81 -0.43 11.84 -24.81
N GLU A 82 -0.01 10.66 -25.25
CA GLU A 82 0.23 10.36 -26.66
C GLU A 82 -1.04 10.40 -27.52
N ASN A 83 -2.17 9.93 -26.94
CA ASN A 83 -3.45 9.87 -27.63
C ASN A 83 -4.34 11.11 -27.44
N GLY A 84 -3.93 12.08 -26.63
CA GLY A 84 -4.74 13.27 -26.32
C GLY A 84 -5.96 13.00 -25.41
N ASP A 85 -5.94 11.87 -24.67
CA ASP A 85 -7.08 11.39 -23.85
C ASP A 85 -6.96 11.71 -22.36
N LEU A 86 -6.24 12.79 -22.00
CA LEU A 86 -6.01 13.16 -20.60
C LEU A 86 -7.28 13.32 -19.77
N GLN A 87 -8.36 13.86 -20.38
CA GLN A 87 -9.62 14.02 -19.65
C GLN A 87 -10.23 12.66 -19.28
N LYS A 88 -10.16 11.69 -20.19
CA LYS A 88 -10.63 10.33 -19.93
C LYS A 88 -9.80 9.65 -18.84
N PHE A 89 -8.47 9.83 -18.89
CA PHE A 89 -7.57 9.35 -17.84
C PHE A 89 -7.95 9.96 -16.47
N ARG A 90 -8.10 11.27 -16.38
CA ARG A 90 -8.48 11.95 -15.14
C ARG A 90 -9.82 11.49 -14.61
N ASN A 91 -10.82 11.32 -15.47
CA ASN A 91 -12.12 10.79 -15.07
C ASN A 91 -12.02 9.39 -14.49
N LYS A 92 -11.18 8.52 -15.06
CA LYS A 92 -10.97 7.17 -14.54
C LYS A 92 -10.37 7.17 -13.13
N TYR A 93 -9.36 7.99 -12.88
CA TYR A 93 -8.62 7.97 -11.61
C TYR A 93 -9.22 8.85 -10.52
N ARG A 94 -9.98 9.90 -10.87
CA ARG A 94 -10.53 10.85 -9.90
C ARG A 94 -11.99 10.58 -9.50
N ASN A 95 -12.65 9.61 -10.12
CA ASN A 95 -14.04 9.23 -9.84
C ASN A 95 -14.16 7.87 -9.15
N VAL A 96 -13.27 7.56 -8.25
CA VAL A 96 -13.28 6.33 -7.46
C VAL A 96 -13.52 6.64 -5.99
N ASP A 97 -13.97 5.66 -5.22
CA ASP A 97 -14.17 5.80 -3.78
C ASP A 97 -12.91 5.40 -3.01
N VAL A 98 -12.13 4.48 -3.60
CA VAL A 98 -10.84 4.04 -3.06
C VAL A 98 -9.83 3.90 -4.18
N LEU A 99 -8.69 4.56 -4.03
CA LEU A 99 -7.53 4.40 -4.91
C LEU A 99 -6.43 3.64 -4.16
N VAL A 100 -6.03 2.49 -4.70
CA VAL A 100 -4.95 1.66 -4.15
C VAL A 100 -3.85 1.55 -5.18
N VAL A 101 -2.66 2.06 -4.85
CA VAL A 101 -1.50 2.05 -5.75
C VAL A 101 -0.33 1.32 -5.10
N ASP A 102 0.07 0.23 -5.73
CA ASP A 102 1.20 -0.59 -5.29
C ASP A 102 2.51 -0.04 -5.88
N ASP A 103 3.59 -0.07 -5.08
CA ASP A 103 4.95 0.27 -5.48
C ASP A 103 5.16 1.72 -5.96
N ILE A 104 4.69 2.72 -5.17
CA ILE A 104 4.80 4.15 -5.53
C ILE A 104 6.25 4.66 -5.67
N HIS A 105 7.25 3.92 -5.18
CA HIS A 105 8.67 4.26 -5.41
C HIS A 105 9.04 4.27 -6.91
N MET A 106 8.23 3.66 -7.77
CA MET A 106 8.36 3.73 -9.22
C MET A 106 8.16 5.14 -9.80
N LEU A 107 7.63 6.09 -9.01
CA LEU A 107 7.54 7.52 -9.40
C LEU A 107 8.90 8.21 -9.44
N ALA A 108 9.95 7.61 -8.89
CA ALA A 108 11.31 8.17 -8.94
C ALA A 108 11.73 8.54 -10.38
N ASN A 109 12.30 9.73 -10.54
CA ASN A 109 12.74 10.28 -11.83
C ASN A 109 11.62 10.49 -12.90
N LYS A 110 10.37 10.65 -12.46
CA LYS A 110 9.21 10.81 -13.36
C LYS A 110 8.41 12.08 -13.04
N GLU A 111 9.04 13.24 -13.20
CA GLU A 111 8.49 14.54 -12.79
C GLU A 111 7.06 14.80 -13.29
N ARG A 112 6.80 14.61 -14.58
CA ARG A 112 5.46 14.84 -15.16
C ARG A 112 4.40 13.89 -14.59
N THR A 113 4.77 12.66 -14.32
CA THR A 113 3.87 11.67 -13.70
C THR A 113 3.64 12.00 -12.23
N GLN A 114 4.67 12.46 -11.51
CA GLN A 114 4.52 12.95 -10.14
C GLN A 114 3.55 14.11 -10.05
N GLU A 115 3.61 15.05 -10.99
CA GLU A 115 2.67 16.17 -11.06
C GLU A 115 1.22 15.71 -11.26
N GLU A 116 0.97 14.83 -12.21
CA GLU A 116 -0.39 14.28 -12.42
C GLU A 116 -0.88 13.46 -11.23
N PHE A 117 0.02 12.69 -10.60
CA PHE A 117 -0.30 11.95 -9.38
C PHE A 117 -0.66 12.88 -8.22
N PHE A 118 0.06 13.98 -8.06
CA PHE A 118 -0.25 15.01 -7.05
C PHE A 118 -1.64 15.60 -7.24
N HIS A 119 -2.02 15.94 -8.47
CA HIS A 119 -3.36 16.46 -8.77
C HIS A 119 -4.45 15.40 -8.55
N THR A 120 -4.21 14.15 -8.90
CA THR A 120 -5.12 13.03 -8.66
C THR A 120 -5.30 12.79 -7.16
N PHE A 121 -4.19 12.80 -6.40
CA PHE A 121 -4.22 12.68 -4.95
C PHE A 121 -5.09 13.77 -4.32
N ASN A 122 -4.84 15.04 -4.65
CA ASN A 122 -5.60 16.16 -4.08
C ASN A 122 -7.10 16.09 -4.44
N ALA A 123 -7.44 15.71 -5.67
CA ALA A 123 -8.83 15.58 -6.10
C ALA A 123 -9.58 14.54 -5.23
N LEU A 124 -8.98 13.39 -4.99
CA LEU A 124 -9.55 12.33 -4.16
C LEU A 124 -9.59 12.70 -2.67
N TYR A 125 -8.48 13.24 -2.17
CA TYR A 125 -8.35 13.60 -0.76
C TYR A 125 -9.37 14.66 -0.34
N ASN A 126 -9.58 15.69 -1.16
CA ASN A 126 -10.54 16.77 -0.89
C ASN A 126 -12.00 16.29 -0.88
N GLU A 127 -12.30 15.19 -1.55
CA GLU A 127 -13.60 14.53 -1.55
C GLU A 127 -13.72 13.43 -0.49
N ASN A 128 -12.77 13.34 0.45
CA ASN A 128 -12.70 12.30 1.47
C ASN A 128 -12.67 10.87 0.92
N LYS A 129 -12.13 10.70 -0.29
CA LYS A 129 -11.90 9.37 -0.87
C LYS A 129 -10.64 8.75 -0.27
N GLN A 130 -10.67 7.44 -0.06
CA GLN A 130 -9.54 6.73 0.53
C GLN A 130 -8.41 6.53 -0.46
N ILE A 131 -7.19 6.82 -0.03
CA ILE A 131 -5.96 6.56 -0.77
C ILE A 131 -5.11 5.58 0.05
N VAL A 132 -4.66 4.51 -0.58
CA VAL A 132 -3.77 3.50 0.02
C VAL A 132 -2.59 3.28 -0.90
N LEU A 133 -1.40 3.35 -0.34
CA LEU A 133 -0.15 3.32 -1.09
C LEU A 133 0.80 2.27 -0.49
N THR A 134 1.58 1.62 -1.32
CA THR A 134 2.73 0.84 -0.85
C THR A 134 4.03 1.32 -1.48
N SER A 135 5.13 1.00 -0.82
CA SER A 135 6.48 1.30 -1.29
C SER A 135 7.47 0.25 -0.76
N ASP A 136 8.63 0.14 -1.39
CA ASP A 136 9.74 -0.66 -0.86
C ASP A 136 10.54 0.10 0.22
N ARG A 137 10.33 1.42 0.33
CA ARG A 137 11.03 2.32 1.25
C ARG A 137 10.12 3.47 1.70
N PRO A 138 10.44 4.17 2.80
CA PRO A 138 9.65 5.33 3.24
C PRO A 138 9.72 6.46 2.20
N PRO A 139 8.70 7.35 2.14
CA PRO A 139 8.65 8.43 1.14
C PRO A 139 9.89 9.32 1.09
N LYS A 140 10.50 9.61 2.23
CA LYS A 140 11.73 10.42 2.34
C LYS A 140 12.96 9.81 1.65
N GLU A 141 12.95 8.50 1.40
CA GLU A 141 14.05 7.75 0.78
C GLU A 141 13.79 7.47 -0.71
N ILE A 142 12.64 7.87 -1.25
CA ILE A 142 12.36 7.74 -2.68
C ILE A 142 13.15 8.82 -3.43
N PRO A 143 14.09 8.43 -4.31
CA PRO A 143 14.90 9.39 -5.04
C PRO A 143 14.05 10.33 -5.89
N THR A 144 14.41 11.61 -5.96
CA THR A 144 13.77 12.62 -6.82
C THR A 144 12.26 12.82 -6.59
N LEU A 145 11.70 12.30 -5.50
CA LEU A 145 10.31 12.55 -5.16
C LEU A 145 10.12 14.01 -4.75
N GLU A 146 9.22 14.72 -5.43
CA GLU A 146 8.92 16.11 -5.12
C GLU A 146 8.42 16.28 -3.67
N GLU A 147 8.90 17.33 -3.00
CA GLU A 147 8.57 17.65 -1.61
C GLU A 147 7.08 17.71 -1.36
N ARG A 148 6.33 18.35 -2.26
CA ARG A 148 4.87 18.47 -2.14
C ARG A 148 4.17 17.13 -2.18
N LEU A 149 4.66 16.18 -3.00
CA LEU A 149 4.09 14.84 -3.08
C LEU A 149 4.49 13.99 -1.88
N ARG A 150 5.75 14.08 -1.45
CA ARG A 150 6.24 13.45 -0.22
C ARG A 150 5.40 13.87 0.99
N SER A 151 5.16 15.16 1.14
CA SER A 151 4.31 15.70 2.22
C SER A 151 2.90 15.11 2.20
N ARG A 152 2.30 14.94 1.01
CA ARG A 152 0.98 14.30 0.88
C ARG A 152 0.98 12.83 1.31
N PHE A 153 2.01 12.08 0.94
CA PHE A 153 2.13 10.67 1.33
C PHE A 153 2.26 10.50 2.85
N GLU A 154 2.83 11.48 3.53
CA GLU A 154 3.05 11.46 4.97
C GLU A 154 1.90 12.08 5.80
N TRP A 155 0.84 12.61 5.16
CA TRP A 155 -0.27 13.26 5.86
C TRP A 155 -1.12 12.36 6.75
N GLY A 156 -1.30 11.12 6.34
CA GLY A 156 -2.08 10.13 7.09
C GLY A 156 -1.20 9.26 7.98
N LEU A 157 -1.30 7.95 7.82
CA LEU A 157 -0.48 6.98 8.53
C LEU A 157 0.57 6.38 7.59
N VAL A 158 1.82 6.45 8.01
CA VAL A 158 2.94 5.72 7.41
C VAL A 158 3.34 4.60 8.35
N THR A 159 3.31 3.36 7.88
CA THR A 159 3.67 2.18 8.66
C THR A 159 4.59 1.27 7.86
N ASP A 160 5.45 0.53 8.55
CA ASP A 160 6.40 -0.38 7.95
C ASP A 160 6.02 -1.85 8.16
N LEU A 161 6.50 -2.68 7.25
CA LEU A 161 6.56 -4.13 7.41
C LEU A 161 8.01 -4.53 7.52
N GLN A 162 8.39 -5.16 8.63
CA GLN A 162 9.75 -5.61 8.89
C GLN A 162 9.87 -7.12 8.74
N ASN A 163 11.06 -7.58 8.40
CA ASN A 163 11.39 -8.99 8.46
C ASN A 163 11.35 -9.47 9.91
N TYR A 164 10.79 -10.65 10.12
CA TYR A 164 10.98 -11.37 11.38
C TYR A 164 12.46 -11.72 11.52
N GLN A 165 13.15 -11.08 12.45
CA GLN A 165 14.42 -11.62 12.93
C GLN A 165 14.06 -12.62 14.04
N PHE A 166 14.27 -13.91 13.77
CA PHE A 166 14.33 -14.89 14.85
C PHE A 166 15.54 -14.53 15.71
N VAL A 167 15.31 -13.96 16.86
CA VAL A 167 16.24 -14.11 17.95
C VAL A 167 16.00 -15.51 18.48
N LEU A 168 16.85 -16.45 18.11
CA LEU A 168 17.00 -17.68 18.85
C LEU A 168 17.52 -17.27 20.22
N ASP A 169 16.62 -16.98 21.16
CA ASP A 169 16.95 -17.08 22.57
C ASP A 169 17.29 -18.55 22.78
N VAL A 170 18.56 -18.87 22.67
CA VAL A 170 19.08 -20.14 23.14
C VAL A 170 19.01 -20.08 24.66
N THR A 171 17.79 -20.28 25.18
CA THR A 171 17.65 -20.71 26.55
C THR A 171 18.25 -22.12 26.60
N ASP A 172 19.06 -22.39 27.58
CA ASP A 172 19.73 -23.69 27.78
C ASP A 172 18.75 -24.87 28.00
N ASP A 173 17.49 -24.74 27.66
CA ASP A 173 16.46 -25.77 27.71
C ASP A 173 16.06 -26.22 26.30
N PRO A 174 16.57 -27.37 25.83
CA PRO A 174 16.26 -27.90 24.50
C PRO A 174 14.81 -28.38 24.34
N SER A 175 13.95 -28.25 25.34
CA SER A 175 12.52 -28.64 25.28
C SER A 175 11.61 -27.52 24.83
N ILE A 176 12.12 -26.27 24.65
CA ILE A 176 11.32 -25.10 24.20
C ILE A 176 11.80 -24.69 22.82
N LEU A 177 11.59 -25.52 21.83
CA LEU A 177 11.59 -25.12 20.44
C LEU A 177 10.16 -24.68 20.10
N ASP A 178 9.85 -23.43 20.35
CA ASP A 178 8.64 -22.81 19.81
C ASP A 178 8.87 -22.51 18.33
N LEU A 179 8.56 -23.49 17.50
CA LEU A 179 8.60 -23.37 16.05
C LEU A 179 7.37 -22.60 15.57
N THR A 180 7.32 -21.30 15.84
CA THR A 180 6.39 -20.42 15.12
C THR A 180 6.82 -20.38 13.65
N PRO A 181 5.97 -20.80 12.71
CA PRO A 181 6.37 -20.91 11.32
C PRO A 181 6.67 -19.54 10.71
N CYS A 182 7.89 -19.38 10.24
CA CYS A 182 8.32 -18.24 9.47
C CYS A 182 7.71 -18.29 8.07
N CYS A 183 6.65 -17.54 7.83
CA CYS A 183 6.04 -17.43 6.50
C CYS A 183 6.63 -16.34 5.63
N ALA A 184 7.74 -15.72 6.02
CA ALA A 184 8.27 -14.55 5.33
C ALA A 184 9.62 -14.75 4.63
N LEU A 185 10.24 -15.93 4.67
CA LEU A 185 11.56 -16.14 4.04
C LEU A 185 11.62 -17.43 3.24
N PRO A 186 11.59 -17.37 1.88
CA PRO A 186 11.92 -18.51 1.05
C PRO A 186 13.40 -18.93 1.10
N GLU A 187 14.29 -18.12 1.70
CA GLU A 187 15.74 -18.37 1.67
C GLU A 187 16.34 -18.94 2.99
N THR A 188 15.56 -19.08 4.05
CA THR A 188 16.06 -19.59 5.36
C THR A 188 15.38 -20.84 5.87
N CYS A 189 14.48 -21.45 5.08
CA CYS A 189 13.95 -22.78 5.32
C CYS A 189 14.65 -23.79 4.39
N ALA A 190 15.92 -24.05 4.63
CA ALA A 190 16.64 -25.19 4.08
C ALA A 190 17.15 -26.05 5.24
#